data_3d106fca3aa0be2761503887777c34de
#
_entry.id   3d106fca3aa0be2761503887777c34de
#
_cell.length_a   1.000
_cell.length_b   1.000
_cell.length_c   1.000
_cell.angle_alpha   90.00
_cell.angle_beta   90.00
_cell.angle_gamma   90.00
#
_symmetry.space_group_name_H-M   'P 1'
#
loop_
_entity.id
_entity.type
_entity.pdbx_description
1 polymer ?
#
loop_
_entity_poly.entity_id
_entity_poly.type
_entity_poly.pdbx_seq_one_letter_code
_entity_poly.pdbx_strand_id
1 'polypeptide(L)'
;MGFLVSPGVQVREIDLTNVVPAVSTSIGAIAGPFEKGPVSAVTVINSEEQLLQTFGKPNSSNFEWWFTSANFLQYGDALRVVRAESAILNAGANSGILIRDDDHYEASFSTGQGSHGEWAARTAGTHGNSLGVDICASPAAFSQQLGTLNQVNCAAAIGDLSISVDNQDATSDSIVIGDIIQFVTNNYV
;
A
#
# COMPACT_ATOMS: atom_id res chain seq x y z
N MET A 1 62.33 7.64 -22.85
CA MET A 1 63.17 7.66 -21.64
C MET A 1 64.45 8.41 -21.98
N GLY A 2 64.65 9.59 -21.38
CA GLY A 2 65.90 10.34 -21.58
C GLY A 2 66.97 9.75 -20.68
N PHE A 3 68.12 9.40 -21.27
CA PHE A 3 69.31 9.01 -20.53
C PHE A 3 69.98 10.24 -19.95
N LEU A 4 70.23 10.24 -18.66
CA LEU A 4 71.14 11.17 -18.04
C LEU A 4 72.61 10.80 -18.39
N VAL A 5 73.28 11.67 -19.16
CA VAL A 5 74.65 11.43 -19.63
C VAL A 5 75.73 11.94 -18.66
N SER A 6 75.31 12.67 -17.61
CA SER A 6 76.21 13.20 -16.56
C SER A 6 75.49 13.05 -15.18
N PRO A 7 76.26 13.06 -14.09
CA PRO A 7 75.65 12.96 -12.78
C PRO A 7 74.73 14.17 -12.54
N GLY A 8 73.45 13.89 -12.40
CA GLY A 8 72.40 14.90 -12.16
C GLY A 8 71.32 14.32 -11.27
N VAL A 9 70.56 15.21 -10.64
CA VAL A 9 69.40 14.84 -9.81
C VAL A 9 68.16 14.93 -10.70
N GLN A 10 67.47 13.82 -10.91
CA GLN A 10 66.17 13.82 -11.56
C GLN A 10 65.08 13.89 -10.48
N VAL A 11 64.43 15.02 -10.42
CA VAL A 11 63.23 15.16 -9.58
C VAL A 11 62.03 14.77 -10.42
N ARG A 12 61.28 13.80 -9.96
CA ARG A 12 60.01 13.38 -10.53
C ARG A 12 58.93 13.68 -9.52
N GLU A 13 58.07 14.64 -9.84
CA GLU A 13 56.88 14.92 -9.08
C GLU A 13 55.84 13.83 -9.40
N ILE A 14 55.40 13.09 -8.40
CA ILE A 14 54.30 12.16 -8.51
C ILE A 14 53.13 12.82 -7.81
N ASP A 15 52.19 13.33 -8.61
CA ASP A 15 50.91 13.85 -8.08
C ASP A 15 50.05 12.68 -7.63
N LEU A 16 49.97 12.50 -6.32
CA LEU A 16 49.13 11.49 -5.67
C LEU A 16 47.72 12.02 -5.38
N THR A 17 47.40 13.26 -5.75
CA THR A 17 46.11 13.86 -5.50
C THR A 17 44.99 13.20 -6.31
N ASN A 18 45.30 12.47 -7.39
CA ASN A 18 44.29 11.77 -8.20
C ASN A 18 44.07 10.32 -7.77
N VAL A 19 44.72 9.87 -6.71
CA VAL A 19 44.39 8.59 -6.09
C VAL A 19 43.51 8.88 -4.86
N VAL A 20 42.42 9.58 -5.05
CA VAL A 20 41.27 9.37 -4.20
C VAL A 20 40.64 8.08 -4.72
N PRO A 21 40.77 6.94 -4.02
CA PRO A 21 39.92 5.84 -4.36
C PRO A 21 38.49 6.39 -4.26
N ALA A 22 37.78 6.37 -5.38
CA ALA A 22 36.35 6.62 -5.39
C ALA A 22 35.68 5.50 -4.57
N VAL A 23 35.84 5.56 -3.27
CA VAL A 23 35.07 4.73 -2.34
C VAL A 23 33.74 5.45 -2.19
N SER A 24 32.96 5.47 -3.25
CA SER A 24 31.60 5.89 -3.15
C SER A 24 30.70 4.67 -3.02
N THR A 25 30.83 3.96 -1.95
CA THR A 25 29.72 3.14 -1.48
C THR A 25 28.96 3.94 -0.45
N SER A 26 28.18 4.90 -0.90
CA SER A 26 27.21 5.58 -0.06
C SER A 26 26.03 4.65 0.20
N ILE A 27 26.28 3.56 0.92
CA ILE A 27 25.19 2.71 1.40
C ILE A 27 24.74 3.26 2.72
N GLY A 28 23.55 3.82 2.74
CA GLY A 28 22.87 4.24 3.98
C GLY A 28 22.07 3.09 4.59
N ALA A 29 21.81 3.19 5.88
CA ALA A 29 20.88 2.30 6.56
C ALA A 29 20.05 3.10 7.57
N ILE A 30 18.75 2.80 7.63
CA ILE A 30 17.83 3.41 8.56
C ILE A 30 16.82 2.37 9.06
N ALA A 31 16.49 2.46 10.34
CA ALA A 31 15.40 1.72 10.94
C ALA A 31 14.41 2.70 11.57
N GLY A 32 13.13 2.54 11.28
CA GLY A 32 12.12 3.46 11.78
C GLY A 32 10.68 2.96 11.64
N PRO A 33 9.73 3.67 12.27
CA PRO A 33 8.31 3.35 12.24
C PRO A 33 7.67 3.88 10.95
N PHE A 34 7.73 3.11 9.89
CA PHE A 34 7.08 3.44 8.63
C PHE A 34 5.62 2.98 8.61
N GLU A 35 4.77 3.66 7.83
CA GLU A 35 3.33 3.41 7.79
C GLU A 35 2.97 2.03 7.25
N LYS A 36 3.65 1.60 6.20
CA LYS A 36 3.44 0.29 5.53
C LYS A 36 4.77 -0.33 5.14
N GLY A 37 4.74 -1.45 4.46
CA GLY A 37 5.92 -2.16 3.96
C GLY A 37 6.29 -3.37 4.80
N PRO A 38 7.33 -4.11 4.38
CA PRO A 38 7.82 -5.28 5.09
C PRO A 38 8.25 -4.96 6.51
N VAL A 39 7.94 -5.84 7.45
CA VAL A 39 8.28 -5.68 8.88
C VAL A 39 9.52 -6.49 9.20
N SER A 40 10.51 -5.85 9.82
CA SER A 40 11.78 -6.49 10.23
C SER A 40 12.59 -7.10 9.08
N ALA A 41 12.27 -6.76 7.83
CA ALA A 41 13.01 -7.15 6.64
C ALA A 41 13.83 -5.98 6.09
N VAL A 42 15.05 -6.27 5.63
CA VAL A 42 15.90 -5.26 5.01
C VAL A 42 15.46 -5.04 3.57
N THR A 43 14.97 -3.85 3.27
CA THR A 43 14.56 -3.48 1.92
C THR A 43 15.52 -2.45 1.35
N VAL A 44 16.00 -2.67 0.13
CA VAL A 44 16.87 -1.72 -0.58
C VAL A 44 16.01 -0.74 -1.36
N ILE A 45 16.25 0.54 -1.14
CA ILE A 45 15.54 1.64 -1.77
C ILE A 45 16.55 2.51 -2.52
N ASN A 46 16.24 2.81 -3.77
CA ASN A 46 17.12 3.55 -4.66
C ASN A 46 16.58 4.95 -5.04
N SER A 47 15.31 5.21 -4.72
CA SER A 47 14.68 6.49 -5.03
C SER A 47 13.61 6.85 -4.00
N GLU A 48 13.31 8.15 -3.90
CA GLU A 48 12.23 8.66 -3.05
C GLU A 48 10.85 8.11 -3.46
N GLU A 49 10.63 7.95 -4.78
CA GLU A 49 9.39 7.37 -5.27
C GLU A 49 9.22 5.91 -4.80
N GLN A 50 10.28 5.12 -4.86
CA GLN A 50 10.26 3.75 -4.34
C GLN A 50 10.04 3.73 -2.82
N LEU A 51 10.63 4.68 -2.07
CA LEU A 51 10.40 4.83 -0.64
C LEU A 51 8.90 5.09 -0.36
N LEU A 52 8.29 6.00 -1.12
CA LEU A 52 6.88 6.34 -1.01
C LEU A 52 5.96 5.15 -1.32
N GLN A 53 6.25 4.43 -2.39
CA GLN A 53 5.47 3.27 -2.81
C GLN A 53 5.57 2.13 -1.81
N THR A 54 6.76 1.86 -1.27
CA THR A 54 7.02 0.74 -0.37
C THR A 54 6.60 1.05 1.06
N PHE A 55 7.01 2.19 1.60
CA PHE A 55 6.88 2.52 3.03
C PHE A 55 5.79 3.55 3.36
N GLY A 56 5.10 4.08 2.34
CA GLY A 56 4.00 5.00 2.51
C GLY A 56 4.42 6.46 2.64
N LYS A 57 3.46 7.30 3.01
CA LYS A 57 3.64 8.74 3.13
C LYS A 57 4.19 9.13 4.50
N PRO A 58 4.89 10.27 4.61
CA PRO A 58 5.23 10.82 5.91
C PRO A 58 3.98 11.22 6.68
N ASN A 59 3.97 10.95 7.96
CA ASN A 59 2.93 11.36 8.90
C ASN A 59 3.55 11.90 10.19
N SER A 60 2.75 12.33 11.14
CA SER A 60 3.21 12.92 12.41
C SER A 60 4.09 12.00 13.26
N SER A 61 4.02 10.68 13.03
CA SER A 61 4.77 9.69 13.82
C SER A 61 6.05 9.23 13.15
N ASN A 62 6.18 9.39 11.83
CA ASN A 62 7.32 8.86 11.09
C ASN A 62 8.09 9.90 10.26
N PHE A 63 7.71 11.18 10.32
CA PHE A 63 8.26 12.22 9.44
C PHE A 63 9.78 12.37 9.55
N GLU A 64 10.35 12.21 10.75
CA GLU A 64 11.80 12.35 10.95
C GLU A 64 12.58 11.28 10.18
N TRP A 65 12.17 10.03 10.30
CA TRP A 65 12.79 8.91 9.59
C TRP A 65 12.54 8.97 8.09
N TRP A 66 11.32 9.37 7.71
CA TRP A 66 10.94 9.46 6.31
C TRP A 66 11.75 10.55 5.58
N PHE A 67 11.80 11.77 6.11
CA PHE A 67 12.55 12.86 5.51
C PHE A 67 14.07 12.65 5.59
N THR A 68 14.59 12.01 6.63
CA THR A 68 15.99 11.60 6.69
C THR A 68 16.33 10.64 5.56
N SER A 69 15.46 9.67 5.29
CA SER A 69 15.60 8.74 4.17
C SER A 69 15.54 9.44 2.82
N ALA A 70 14.57 10.32 2.63
CA ALA A 70 14.41 11.09 1.40
C ALA A 70 15.62 12.01 1.14
N ASN A 71 16.11 12.71 2.17
CA ASN A 71 17.31 13.54 2.04
C ASN A 71 18.55 12.72 1.67
N PHE A 72 18.71 11.52 2.25
CA PHE A 72 19.81 10.64 1.86
C PHE A 72 19.71 10.23 0.38
N LEU A 73 18.51 9.90 -0.10
CA LEU A 73 18.27 9.47 -1.48
C LEU A 73 18.49 10.57 -2.53
N GLN A 74 18.60 11.84 -2.11
CA GLN A 74 19.01 12.93 -3.03
C GLN A 74 20.49 12.88 -3.39
N TYR A 75 21.31 12.23 -2.58
CA TYR A 75 22.77 12.15 -2.76
C TYR A 75 23.30 10.73 -2.93
N GLY A 76 22.50 9.72 -2.50
CA GLY A 76 22.84 8.31 -2.57
C GLY A 76 21.74 7.50 -3.24
N ASP A 77 22.11 6.37 -3.82
CA ASP A 77 21.23 5.48 -4.57
C ASP A 77 21.03 4.10 -3.92
N ALA A 78 21.54 3.92 -2.71
CA ALA A 78 21.48 2.64 -2.01
C ALA A 78 21.17 2.84 -0.52
N LEU A 79 19.89 2.95 -0.19
CA LEU A 79 19.41 3.03 1.19
C LEU A 79 18.80 1.70 1.62
N ARG A 80 19.31 1.12 2.70
CA ARG A 80 18.72 -0.05 3.34
C ARG A 80 17.75 0.41 4.43
N VAL A 81 16.48 0.11 4.24
CA VAL A 81 15.41 0.49 5.15
C VAL A 81 14.88 -0.73 5.87
N VAL A 82 14.72 -0.61 7.18
CA VAL A 82 14.07 -1.61 8.02
C VAL A 82 12.89 -0.96 8.73
N ARG A 83 11.71 -1.51 8.55
CA ARG A 83 10.55 -1.11 9.31
C ARG A 83 10.60 -1.76 10.69
N ALA A 84 10.87 -0.95 11.70
CA ALA A 84 10.94 -1.38 13.10
C ALA A 84 9.59 -1.10 13.77
N GLU A 85 8.79 -2.12 13.91
CA GLU A 85 7.50 -2.06 14.56
C GLU A 85 7.32 -3.25 15.50
N SER A 86 6.71 -3.00 16.65
CA SER A 86 6.33 -4.05 17.59
C SER A 86 4.81 -4.16 17.66
N ALA A 87 4.29 -5.38 17.71
CA ALA A 87 2.86 -5.67 17.86
C ALA A 87 1.95 -5.17 16.73
N ILE A 88 2.49 -4.91 15.55
CA ILE A 88 1.70 -4.55 14.37
C ILE A 88 1.25 -5.81 13.66
N LEU A 89 0.00 -5.81 13.18
CA LEU A 89 -0.62 -6.92 12.45
C LEU A 89 -1.13 -6.47 11.09
N ASN A 90 -1.21 -7.41 10.17
CA ASN A 90 -1.94 -7.27 8.93
C ASN A 90 -3.44 -7.41 9.24
N ALA A 91 -4.27 -6.56 8.64
CA ALA A 91 -5.71 -6.73 8.74
C ALA A 91 -6.13 -8.03 8.06
N GLY A 92 -6.84 -8.87 8.75
CA GLY A 92 -7.41 -10.11 8.22
C GLY A 92 -8.93 -10.07 8.26
N ALA A 93 -9.60 -10.89 7.46
CA ALA A 93 -11.05 -10.92 7.36
C ALA A 93 -11.73 -11.23 8.70
N ASN A 94 -11.18 -12.11 9.50
CA ASN A 94 -11.72 -12.49 10.81
C ASN A 94 -10.87 -11.95 11.98
N SER A 95 -9.56 -11.95 11.83
CA SER A 95 -8.64 -11.49 12.86
C SER A 95 -7.31 -11.04 12.25
N GLY A 96 -6.58 -10.17 12.96
CA GLY A 96 -5.26 -9.74 12.54
C GLY A 96 -4.25 -10.90 12.56
N ILE A 97 -3.30 -10.86 11.65
CA ILE A 97 -2.23 -11.84 11.49
C ILE A 97 -0.92 -11.09 11.19
N LEU A 98 0.21 -11.59 11.64
CA LEU A 98 1.49 -11.00 11.28
C LEU A 98 2.10 -11.71 10.06
N ILE A 99 2.08 -11.03 8.93
CA ILE A 99 2.81 -11.38 7.71
C ILE A 99 3.93 -10.36 7.53
N ARG A 100 5.18 -10.77 7.70
CA ARG A 100 6.32 -9.85 7.69
C ARG A 100 6.67 -9.39 6.28
N ASP A 101 6.73 -10.35 5.36
CA ASP A 101 7.09 -10.20 3.96
C ASP A 101 6.51 -11.34 3.13
N ASP A 102 6.78 -11.34 1.83
CA ASP A 102 6.28 -12.35 0.91
C ASP A 102 6.88 -13.74 1.21
N ASP A 103 8.16 -13.82 1.59
CA ASP A 103 8.82 -15.08 1.96
C ASP A 103 8.18 -15.71 3.20
N HIS A 104 7.86 -14.90 4.20
CA HIS A 104 7.16 -15.36 5.40
C HIS A 104 5.74 -15.83 5.08
N TYR A 105 5.07 -15.16 4.14
CA TYR A 105 3.76 -15.60 3.66
C TYR A 105 3.83 -16.96 3.00
N GLU A 106 4.75 -17.15 2.05
CA GLU A 106 4.90 -18.43 1.34
C GLU A 106 5.28 -19.57 2.27
N ALA A 107 6.18 -19.33 3.21
CA ALA A 107 6.65 -20.35 4.13
C ALA A 107 5.59 -20.78 5.17
N SER A 108 4.72 -19.87 5.60
CA SER A 108 3.89 -20.10 6.77
C SER A 108 2.39 -20.05 6.49
N PHE A 109 1.95 -19.40 5.42
CA PHE A 109 0.55 -19.05 5.20
C PHE A 109 -0.03 -19.40 3.83
N SER A 110 0.77 -19.90 2.89
CA SER A 110 0.32 -20.22 1.52
C SER A 110 -0.70 -21.35 1.45
N THR A 111 -0.76 -22.21 2.47
CA THR A 111 -1.67 -23.38 2.51
C THR A 111 -3.02 -23.11 3.15
N GLY A 112 -3.26 -21.89 3.58
CA GLY A 112 -4.49 -21.49 4.27
C GLY A 112 -4.26 -21.03 5.70
N GLN A 113 -5.19 -20.26 6.23
CA GLN A 113 -4.97 -19.42 7.40
C GLN A 113 -5.78 -19.79 8.63
N GLY A 114 -6.46 -20.90 8.61
CA GLY A 114 -7.25 -21.34 9.76
C GLY A 114 -8.31 -20.30 10.17
N SER A 115 -8.17 -19.75 11.38
CA SER A 115 -9.14 -18.83 11.96
C SER A 115 -9.04 -17.37 11.49
N HIS A 116 -7.99 -17.00 10.73
CA HIS A 116 -7.75 -15.60 10.30
C HIS A 116 -8.62 -15.17 9.13
N GLY A 117 -9.26 -16.10 8.46
CA GLY A 117 -10.10 -15.84 7.29
C GLY A 117 -9.35 -16.00 5.97
N GLU A 118 -10.08 -15.82 4.87
CA GLU A 118 -9.57 -16.07 3.51
C GLU A 118 -8.72 -14.91 2.97
N TRP A 119 -8.81 -13.75 3.59
CA TRP A 119 -8.19 -12.52 3.12
C TRP A 119 -7.39 -11.86 4.21
N ALA A 120 -6.20 -11.41 3.85
CA ALA A 120 -5.36 -10.58 4.69
C ALA A 120 -4.71 -9.46 3.89
N ALA A 121 -4.55 -8.29 4.50
CA ALA A 121 -3.79 -7.22 3.89
C ALA A 121 -2.32 -7.65 3.70
N ARG A 122 -1.73 -7.32 2.57
CA ARG A 122 -0.34 -7.70 2.24
C ARG A 122 0.67 -7.12 3.22
N THR A 123 0.44 -5.92 3.71
CA THR A 123 1.35 -5.24 4.63
C THR A 123 0.67 -4.96 5.96
N ALA A 124 1.43 -5.12 7.05
CA ALA A 124 0.95 -4.83 8.38
C ALA A 124 0.71 -3.33 8.58
N GLY A 125 -0.33 -2.97 9.31
CA GLY A 125 -0.65 -1.58 9.65
C GLY A 125 -2.14 -1.24 9.57
N THR A 126 -2.48 -0.11 10.13
CA THR A 126 -3.87 0.39 10.22
C THR A 126 -4.50 0.69 8.85
N HIS A 127 -3.68 0.95 7.83
CA HIS A 127 -4.15 1.17 6.46
C HIS A 127 -4.91 -0.04 5.91
N GLY A 128 -4.59 -1.25 6.36
CA GLY A 128 -5.29 -2.47 5.97
C GLY A 128 -6.76 -2.51 6.41
N ASN A 129 -7.13 -1.76 7.44
CA ASN A 129 -8.50 -1.74 7.95
C ASN A 129 -9.49 -1.02 7.02
N SER A 130 -9.00 -0.25 6.07
CA SER A 130 -9.83 0.43 5.05
C SER A 130 -9.93 -0.33 3.72
N LEU A 131 -9.34 -1.52 3.64
CA LEU A 131 -9.44 -2.36 2.45
C LEU A 131 -10.74 -3.16 2.49
N GLY A 132 -11.52 -3.10 1.41
CA GLY A 132 -12.66 -3.96 1.16
C GLY A 132 -12.32 -4.98 0.08
N VAL A 133 -12.82 -6.19 0.21
CA VAL A 133 -12.68 -7.23 -0.81
C VAL A 133 -14.06 -7.67 -1.26
N ASP A 134 -14.36 -7.40 -2.51
CA ASP A 134 -15.61 -7.80 -3.16
C ASP A 134 -15.30 -8.80 -4.27
N ILE A 135 -15.98 -9.94 -4.25
CA ILE A 135 -15.81 -10.97 -5.26
C ILE A 135 -17.10 -11.14 -6.03
N CYS A 136 -17.03 -10.85 -7.32
CA CYS A 136 -18.09 -11.17 -8.26
C CYS A 136 -17.85 -12.54 -8.88
N ALA A 137 -18.40 -13.58 -8.29
CA ALA A 137 -18.24 -14.96 -8.78
C ALA A 137 -19.12 -15.27 -10.01
N SER A 138 -20.14 -14.45 -10.29
CA SER A 138 -20.99 -14.58 -11.47
C SER A 138 -21.63 -13.23 -11.85
N PRO A 139 -22.08 -13.05 -13.09
CA PRO A 139 -22.82 -11.83 -13.50
C PRO A 139 -24.08 -11.57 -12.66
N ALA A 140 -24.67 -12.61 -12.08
CA ALA A 140 -25.84 -12.52 -11.20
C ALA A 140 -25.50 -12.07 -9.78
N ALA A 141 -24.23 -12.12 -9.36
CA ALA A 141 -23.78 -11.68 -8.04
C ALA A 141 -23.87 -10.14 -7.88
N PHE A 142 -24.04 -9.41 -8.96
CA PHE A 142 -24.29 -7.97 -8.96
C PHE A 142 -25.77 -7.58 -8.88
N SER A 143 -26.66 -8.51 -8.60
CA SER A 143 -27.99 -8.12 -8.16
C SER A 143 -27.91 -7.65 -6.71
N GLN A 144 -27.76 -6.36 -6.51
CA GLN A 144 -27.99 -5.75 -5.21
C GLN A 144 -29.46 -5.96 -4.88
N GLN A 145 -29.79 -6.98 -4.09
CA GLN A 145 -31.08 -7.02 -3.44
C GLN A 145 -31.03 -5.93 -2.34
N LEU A 146 -31.58 -4.82 -2.65
CA LEU A 146 -32.01 -3.83 -1.66
C LEU A 146 -33.06 -4.51 -0.79
N GLY A 147 -32.61 -5.15 0.29
CA GLY A 147 -33.49 -5.77 1.27
C GLY A 147 -34.52 -6.76 0.71
N THR A 148 -35.29 -7.38 1.58
CA THR A 148 -36.54 -8.04 1.21
C THR A 148 -37.35 -7.06 0.39
N LEU A 149 -37.73 -7.43 -0.83
CA LEU A 149 -38.54 -6.62 -1.73
C LEU A 149 -39.65 -5.88 -0.99
N ASN A 150 -39.35 -4.75 -0.45
CA ASN A 150 -40.38 -3.80 -0.05
C ASN A 150 -40.92 -3.25 -1.36
N GLN A 151 -42.04 -3.81 -1.79
CA GLN A 151 -42.78 -3.23 -2.88
C GLN A 151 -43.21 -1.85 -2.42
N VAL A 152 -42.45 -0.87 -2.82
CA VAL A 152 -42.85 0.52 -2.61
C VAL A 152 -43.99 0.75 -3.57
N ASN A 153 -45.18 0.89 -3.04
CA ASN A 153 -46.32 1.33 -3.81
C ASN A 153 -46.09 2.80 -4.23
N CYS A 154 -45.65 2.96 -5.46
CA CYS A 154 -45.58 4.27 -6.07
C CYS A 154 -46.67 4.38 -7.16
N ALA A 155 -47.47 5.43 -7.09
CA ALA A 155 -48.34 5.81 -8.19
C ALA A 155 -47.55 6.78 -9.08
N ALA A 156 -47.15 6.35 -10.28
CA ALA A 156 -46.53 7.23 -11.26
C ALA A 156 -47.37 7.23 -12.54
N ALA A 157 -47.69 8.41 -13.04
CA ALA A 157 -48.35 8.58 -14.33
C ALA A 157 -47.31 9.03 -15.41
N ILE A 158 -47.65 8.79 -16.68
CA ILE A 158 -46.81 9.25 -17.79
C ILE A 158 -46.73 10.78 -17.76
N GLY A 159 -45.53 11.32 -17.58
CA GLY A 159 -45.28 12.75 -17.53
C GLY A 159 -45.02 13.30 -16.15
N ASP A 160 -45.05 12.49 -15.10
CA ASP A 160 -44.70 12.92 -13.76
C ASP A 160 -43.20 13.23 -13.65
N LEU A 161 -42.88 14.38 -13.08
CA LEU A 161 -41.51 14.85 -12.83
C LEU A 161 -40.98 14.45 -11.45
N SER A 162 -41.83 13.93 -10.59
CA SER A 162 -41.52 13.49 -9.24
C SER A 162 -42.37 12.30 -8.85
N ILE A 163 -41.79 11.36 -8.13
CA ILE A 163 -42.44 10.16 -7.64
C ILE A 163 -42.36 10.18 -6.11
N SER A 164 -43.53 10.05 -5.46
CA SER A 164 -43.57 9.86 -4.03
C SER A 164 -43.37 8.39 -3.71
N VAL A 165 -42.30 8.10 -3.01
CA VAL A 165 -41.96 6.76 -2.54
C VAL A 165 -42.41 6.67 -1.09
N ASP A 166 -43.36 5.81 -0.81
CA ASP A 166 -43.83 5.59 0.56
C ASP A 166 -42.89 4.58 1.25
N ASN A 167 -42.00 5.09 2.08
CA ASN A 167 -41.07 4.26 2.84
C ASN A 167 -41.79 3.76 4.11
N GLN A 168 -42.36 2.59 4.03
CA GLN A 168 -43.16 2.01 5.13
C GLN A 168 -42.31 1.33 6.21
N ASP A 169 -41.02 1.13 5.99
CA ASP A 169 -40.21 0.43 6.99
C ASP A 169 -39.01 1.26 7.43
N ALA A 170 -39.17 1.92 8.56
CA ALA A 170 -38.15 2.80 9.14
C ALA A 170 -36.89 2.07 9.68
N THR A 171 -36.74 0.77 9.45
CA THR A 171 -35.77 -0.02 10.18
C THR A 171 -34.58 -0.54 9.35
N SER A 172 -34.59 -0.52 8.02
CA SER A 172 -33.46 -1.09 7.32
C SER A 172 -32.97 -0.46 6.01
N ASP A 173 -33.84 0.10 5.16
CA ASP A 173 -33.31 0.45 3.83
C ASP A 173 -33.85 1.82 3.34
N SER A 174 -33.07 2.85 3.62
CA SER A 174 -33.27 4.18 3.03
C SER A 174 -32.76 4.22 1.62
N ILE A 175 -33.57 4.67 0.66
CA ILE A 175 -33.05 5.01 -0.69
C ILE A 175 -32.07 6.17 -0.54
N VAL A 176 -30.85 5.98 -1.02
CA VAL A 176 -29.80 6.99 -0.97
C VAL A 176 -29.46 7.50 -2.37
N ILE A 177 -28.85 8.68 -2.44
CA ILE A 177 -28.43 9.27 -3.71
C ILE A 177 -27.41 8.34 -4.37
N GLY A 178 -27.73 7.84 -5.55
CA GLY A 178 -26.91 6.90 -6.31
C GLY A 178 -27.54 5.52 -6.51
N ASP A 179 -28.63 5.22 -5.81
CA ASP A 179 -29.37 3.97 -6.00
C ASP A 179 -30.08 3.94 -7.36
N ILE A 180 -30.09 2.76 -7.95
CA ILE A 180 -30.79 2.50 -9.21
C ILE A 180 -32.19 1.98 -8.89
N ILE A 181 -33.22 2.72 -9.31
CA ILE A 181 -34.61 2.35 -9.11
C ILE A 181 -35.14 1.74 -10.41
N GLN A 182 -35.69 0.54 -10.34
CA GLN A 182 -36.36 -0.11 -11.43
C GLN A 182 -37.87 -0.10 -11.25
N PHE A 183 -38.59 0.44 -12.22
CA PHE A 183 -40.05 0.35 -12.26
C PHE A 183 -40.50 -0.98 -12.86
N VAL A 184 -41.27 -1.73 -12.08
CA VAL A 184 -41.90 -2.96 -12.57
C VAL A 184 -43.41 -2.77 -12.57
N THR A 185 -44.04 -3.03 -13.69
CA THR A 185 -45.50 -3.08 -13.77
C THR A 185 -45.97 -4.45 -13.26
N ASN A 186 -47.00 -4.46 -12.44
CA ASN A 186 -47.60 -5.68 -11.85
C ASN A 186 -48.23 -6.67 -12.86
N ASN A 187 -47.96 -6.54 -14.15
CA ASN A 187 -48.45 -7.47 -15.15
C ASN A 187 -47.38 -8.55 -15.46
N TYR A 188 -47.17 -9.45 -14.52
CA TYR A 188 -46.64 -10.76 -14.85
C TYR A 188 -47.88 -11.59 -15.30
N VAL A 189 -48.01 -11.81 -16.61
CA VAL A 189 -48.80 -12.89 -17.18
C VAL A 189 -47.88 -14.10 -17.34
#